data_4e9d86e98dd4073b2b89301a4b1202b4
#
_entry.id   4e9d86e98dd4073b2b89301a4b1202b4
#
_cell.length_a   1.000
_cell.length_b   1.000
_cell.length_c   1.000
_cell.angle_alpha   90.00
_cell.angle_beta   90.00
_cell.angle_gamma   90.00
#
_symmetry.space_group_name_H-M   'P 1'
#
loop_
_entity.id
_entity.type
_entity.pdbx_description
1 polymer ?
#
loop_
_entity_poly.entity_id
_entity_poly.type
_entity_poly.pdbx_seq_one_letter_code
_entity_poly.pdbx_strand_id
1 'polypeptide(L)'
;MHLLHAQSFDQYFEDATLRLDYIFAGNAKEQHIYLQELKRQEKWAGRKSRLAEKFLNGNGQVTVRDHATQQVIYVSTFSTLFQEWLQYDEAKRVDKAFETSYNVPFPKKSIDVTVTLTNNHQAVTAEMTHTVDPKDILIRKIGNNGIPFYYVWKPSNAQKDTPSRPSAANEPRSGKGRNYTASEYDPFSGVDITGCIDLAIVAEGYTEAQMGKFYHDSQRAVDALFEREPFKSLKNRFNVVAVAAPSREAG
;
A
#
# COMPACT_ATOMS: atom_id res chain seq x y z
N MET A 1 -35.23 11.91 -8.30
CA MET A 1 -34.07 11.42 -9.06
C MET A 1 -32.85 12.14 -8.49
N HIS A 2 -32.18 11.55 -7.47
CA HIS A 2 -30.95 12.13 -6.92
C HIS A 2 -29.83 11.85 -7.92
N LEU A 3 -29.34 12.91 -8.56
CA LEU A 3 -28.08 12.86 -9.28
C LEU A 3 -26.99 12.51 -8.25
N LEU A 4 -26.50 11.28 -8.29
CA LEU A 4 -25.27 10.89 -7.62
C LEU A 4 -24.14 11.73 -8.25
N HIS A 5 -23.84 12.87 -7.64
CA HIS A 5 -22.62 13.61 -7.99
C HIS A 5 -21.45 12.67 -7.69
N ALA A 6 -20.72 12.30 -8.73
CA ALA A 6 -19.47 11.59 -8.56
C ALA A 6 -18.59 12.40 -7.61
N GLN A 7 -18.27 11.85 -6.45
CA GLN A 7 -17.43 12.51 -5.47
C GLN A 7 -16.06 12.77 -6.09
N SER A 8 -15.70 14.04 -6.24
CA SER A 8 -14.38 14.42 -6.72
C SER A 8 -13.36 14.22 -5.59
N PHE A 9 -12.25 13.55 -5.90
CA PHE A 9 -11.12 13.38 -4.97
C PHE A 9 -10.71 14.75 -4.38
N ASP A 10 -10.52 15.74 -5.24
CA ASP A 10 -10.03 17.05 -4.87
C ASP A 10 -10.99 17.86 -3.98
N GLN A 11 -12.26 17.45 -3.91
CA GLN A 11 -13.23 18.08 -3.00
C GLN A 11 -12.91 17.78 -1.53
N TYR A 12 -12.47 16.57 -1.24
CA TYR A 12 -12.29 16.07 0.13
C TYR A 12 -10.84 15.86 0.53
N PHE A 13 -9.95 15.58 -0.43
CA PHE A 13 -8.62 15.07 -0.16
C PHE A 13 -7.51 15.90 -0.81
N GLU A 14 -6.33 15.83 -0.22
CA GLU A 14 -5.05 16.28 -0.77
C GLU A 14 -4.36 15.10 -1.47
N ASP A 15 -3.42 15.39 -2.38
CA ASP A 15 -2.56 14.37 -2.98
C ASP A 15 -1.47 13.91 -1.99
N ALA A 16 -1.92 13.42 -0.85
CA ALA A 16 -1.11 12.93 0.25
C ALA A 16 -1.80 11.74 0.92
N THR A 17 -1.07 10.95 1.68
CA THR A 17 -1.58 9.77 2.39
C THR A 17 -1.74 10.07 3.87
N LEU A 18 -2.88 9.70 4.44
CA LEU A 18 -3.05 9.49 5.86
C LEU A 18 -2.85 7.99 6.15
N ARG A 19 -1.75 7.66 6.81
CA ARG A 19 -1.49 6.31 7.31
C ARG A 19 -2.08 6.18 8.71
N LEU A 20 -2.87 5.14 8.87
CA LEU A 20 -3.60 4.78 10.07
C LEU A 20 -2.95 3.51 10.65
N ASP A 21 -2.25 3.64 11.76
CA ASP A 21 -1.65 2.49 12.44
C ASP A 21 -2.56 2.06 13.58
N TYR A 22 -2.94 0.77 13.57
CA TYR A 22 -3.82 0.17 14.56
C TYR A 22 -3.18 -1.06 15.20
N ILE A 23 -3.67 -1.40 16.38
CA ILE A 23 -3.47 -2.70 17.01
C ILE A 23 -4.82 -3.42 17.04
N PHE A 24 -4.90 -4.59 16.43
CA PHE A 24 -6.01 -5.51 16.59
C PHE A 24 -5.62 -6.56 17.62
N ALA A 25 -6.43 -6.70 18.67
CA ALA A 25 -6.08 -7.54 19.81
C ALA A 25 -7.29 -8.36 20.28
N GLY A 26 -7.00 -9.39 21.06
CA GLY A 26 -8.00 -10.26 21.68
C GLY A 26 -7.84 -11.70 21.27
N ASN A 27 -8.95 -12.42 21.17
CA ASN A 27 -9.02 -13.85 20.93
C ASN A 27 -10.26 -14.22 20.08
N ALA A 28 -10.54 -15.51 19.92
CA ALA A 28 -11.67 -15.98 19.12
C ALA A 28 -13.07 -15.57 19.66
N LYS A 29 -13.15 -15.14 20.93
CA LYS A 29 -14.42 -14.75 21.57
C LYS A 29 -14.62 -13.23 21.60
N GLU A 30 -13.54 -12.49 21.80
CA GLU A 30 -13.56 -11.04 22.01
C GLU A 30 -12.42 -10.39 21.24
N GLN A 31 -12.74 -9.32 20.49
CA GLN A 31 -11.80 -8.62 19.61
C GLN A 31 -11.88 -7.12 19.87
N HIS A 32 -10.73 -6.47 19.82
CA HIS A 32 -10.57 -5.05 20.09
C HIS A 32 -9.74 -4.38 18.99
N ILE A 33 -10.04 -3.10 18.75
CA ILE A 33 -9.31 -2.24 17.82
C ILE A 33 -8.80 -1.04 18.63
N TYR A 34 -7.50 -0.75 18.51
CA TYR A 34 -6.88 0.41 19.15
C TYR A 34 -6.16 1.24 18.10
N LEU A 35 -6.41 2.55 18.08
CA LEU A 35 -5.61 3.48 17.30
C LEU A 35 -4.26 3.64 17.98
N GLN A 36 -3.19 3.39 17.26
CA GLN A 36 -1.82 3.52 17.74
C GLN A 36 -1.21 4.87 17.35
N GLU A 37 -1.25 5.20 16.05
CA GLU A 37 -0.63 6.41 15.53
C GLU A 37 -1.25 6.83 14.20
N LEU A 38 -1.21 8.15 13.94
CA LEU A 38 -1.56 8.73 12.65
C LEU A 38 -0.30 9.33 12.02
N LYS A 39 -0.10 9.07 10.71
CA LYS A 39 1.06 9.58 9.97
C LYS A 39 0.63 10.18 8.64
N ARG A 40 1.34 11.20 8.21
CA ARG A 40 1.17 11.81 6.88
C ARG A 40 2.37 11.50 6.00
N GLN A 41 2.11 11.02 4.77
CA GLN A 41 3.10 10.86 3.69
C GLN A 41 2.77 11.79 2.54
N GLU A 42 3.80 12.15 1.74
CA GLU A 42 3.70 13.22 0.75
C GLU A 42 2.86 12.90 -0.49
N LYS A 43 2.63 11.66 -0.83
CA LYS A 43 1.90 11.28 -2.04
C LYS A 43 0.79 10.29 -1.73
N TRP A 44 -0.30 10.39 -2.50
CA TRP A 44 -1.34 9.39 -2.52
C TRP A 44 -1.15 8.46 -3.73
N ALA A 45 -0.96 7.16 -3.47
CA ALA A 45 -0.76 6.14 -4.49
C ALA A 45 -2.04 5.33 -4.80
N GLY A 46 -3.12 5.56 -4.06
CA GLY A 46 -4.38 4.83 -4.24
C GLY A 46 -5.32 5.49 -5.27
N ARG A 47 -6.51 4.93 -5.35
CA ARG A 47 -7.54 5.40 -6.31
C ARG A 47 -7.99 6.84 -6.03
N LYS A 48 -8.26 7.59 -7.09
CA LYS A 48 -8.82 8.95 -7.05
C LYS A 48 -10.26 9.03 -7.58
N SER A 49 -10.84 7.91 -8.00
CA SER A 49 -12.23 7.80 -8.46
C SER A 49 -12.95 6.66 -7.76
N ARG A 50 -14.29 6.66 -7.81
CA ARG A 50 -15.13 5.63 -7.19
C ARG A 50 -14.80 5.42 -5.70
N LEU A 51 -14.56 6.52 -4.99
CA LEU A 51 -13.93 6.54 -3.66
C LEU A 51 -14.72 5.78 -2.59
N ALA A 52 -16.05 5.92 -2.61
CA ALA A 52 -16.95 5.27 -1.65
C ALA A 52 -17.42 3.88 -2.09
N GLU A 53 -16.88 3.36 -3.20
CA GLU A 53 -17.29 2.06 -3.73
C GLU A 53 -16.51 0.93 -3.09
N LYS A 54 -17.23 -0.12 -2.70
CA LYS A 54 -16.67 -1.36 -2.17
C LYS A 54 -16.48 -2.37 -3.31
N PHE A 55 -15.24 -2.70 -3.64
CA PHE A 55 -14.91 -3.60 -4.75
C PHE A 55 -14.85 -5.07 -4.34
N LEU A 56 -14.33 -5.35 -3.16
CA LEU A 56 -14.12 -6.70 -2.64
C LEU A 56 -14.61 -6.78 -1.20
N ASN A 57 -14.98 -7.95 -0.75
CA ASN A 57 -15.24 -8.23 0.65
C ASN A 57 -13.98 -8.86 1.25
N GLY A 58 -13.41 -8.17 2.25
CA GLY A 58 -12.43 -8.73 3.16
C GLY A 58 -13.07 -9.10 4.49
N ASN A 59 -12.25 -9.38 5.48
CA ASN A 59 -12.67 -9.53 6.87
C ASN A 59 -12.50 -8.25 7.69
N GLY A 60 -12.26 -7.13 7.00
CA GLY A 60 -12.23 -5.81 7.58
C GLY A 60 -12.51 -4.71 6.57
N GLN A 61 -12.87 -3.53 7.10
CA GLN A 61 -13.20 -2.36 6.30
C GLN A 61 -12.78 -1.09 7.03
N VAL A 62 -12.20 -0.15 6.27
CA VAL A 62 -12.07 1.25 6.68
C VAL A 62 -13.13 2.06 5.94
N THR A 63 -13.95 2.79 6.67
CA THR A 63 -14.94 3.73 6.14
C THR A 63 -14.60 5.13 6.62
N VAL A 64 -14.41 6.05 5.68
CA VAL A 64 -14.15 7.46 5.97
C VAL A 64 -15.38 8.29 5.65
N ARG A 65 -15.79 9.11 6.62
CA ARG A 65 -16.92 10.05 6.50
C ARG A 65 -16.43 11.48 6.65
N ASP A 66 -17.00 12.39 5.89
CA ASP A 66 -16.87 13.82 6.20
C ASP A 66 -17.53 14.08 7.56
N HIS A 67 -16.76 14.68 8.50
CA HIS A 67 -17.22 14.85 9.88
C HIS A 67 -18.48 15.72 9.98
N ALA A 68 -18.59 16.76 9.17
CA ALA A 68 -19.69 17.70 9.23
C ALA A 68 -20.99 17.15 8.63
N THR A 69 -20.88 16.38 7.53
CA THR A 69 -22.05 15.92 6.76
C THR A 69 -22.37 14.45 6.99
N GLN A 70 -21.46 13.69 7.59
CA GLN A 70 -21.53 12.24 7.79
C GLN A 70 -21.62 11.45 6.46
N GLN A 71 -21.39 12.11 5.34
CA GLN A 71 -21.35 11.47 4.05
C GLN A 71 -20.12 10.55 3.96
N VAL A 72 -20.32 9.32 3.48
CA VAL A 72 -19.20 8.41 3.18
C VAL A 72 -18.42 8.97 1.99
N ILE A 73 -17.12 9.24 2.18
CA ILE A 73 -16.24 9.84 1.16
C ILE A 73 -15.13 8.91 0.70
N TYR A 74 -14.82 7.85 1.48
CA TYR A 74 -13.87 6.81 1.07
C TYR A 74 -14.17 5.49 1.78
N VAL A 75 -13.98 4.37 1.07
CA VAL A 75 -14.10 3.01 1.61
C VAL A 75 -12.94 2.17 1.11
N SER A 76 -12.32 1.42 2.00
CA SER A 76 -11.33 0.39 1.65
C SER A 76 -11.60 -0.87 2.45
N THR A 77 -11.42 -2.03 1.84
CA THR A 77 -11.55 -3.33 2.49
C THR A 77 -10.21 -4.02 2.54
N PHE A 78 -10.02 -4.87 3.54
CA PHE A 78 -8.78 -5.57 3.79
C PHE A 78 -9.02 -6.94 4.41
N SER A 79 -7.97 -7.75 4.43
CA SER A 79 -7.88 -8.97 5.23
C SER A 79 -6.65 -8.90 6.12
N THR A 80 -6.66 -9.57 7.27
CA THR A 80 -5.62 -9.46 8.29
C THR A 80 -5.08 -10.79 8.75
N LEU A 81 -3.82 -10.82 9.16
CA LEU A 81 -3.22 -11.96 9.86
C LEU A 81 -3.91 -12.23 11.21
N PHE A 82 -4.43 -11.19 11.86
CA PHE A 82 -5.21 -11.36 13.08
C PHE A 82 -6.44 -12.23 12.84
N GLN A 83 -7.23 -11.95 11.80
CA GLN A 83 -8.42 -12.74 11.44
C GLN A 83 -8.06 -14.16 10.96
N GLU A 84 -6.91 -14.33 10.32
CA GLU A 84 -6.38 -15.64 9.97
C GLU A 84 -6.01 -16.42 11.23
N TRP A 85 -5.25 -15.81 12.15
CA TRP A 85 -4.88 -16.44 13.42
C TRP A 85 -6.09 -16.83 14.26
N LEU A 86 -7.19 -16.08 14.23
CA LEU A 86 -8.42 -16.43 14.97
C LEU A 86 -9.03 -17.79 14.57
N GLN A 87 -8.61 -18.37 13.44
CA GLN A 87 -9.07 -19.70 12.99
C GLN A 87 -8.31 -20.84 13.70
N TYR A 88 -7.20 -20.56 14.39
CA TYR A 88 -6.42 -21.59 15.08
C TYR A 88 -6.95 -21.85 16.49
N ASP A 89 -6.74 -23.07 16.99
CA ASP A 89 -7.12 -23.47 18.36
C ASP A 89 -6.42 -22.65 19.43
N GLU A 90 -5.27 -22.08 19.15
CA GLU A 90 -4.56 -21.18 20.05
C GLU A 90 -5.41 -19.96 20.40
N ALA A 91 -6.11 -19.37 19.43
CA ALA A 91 -6.94 -18.18 19.63
C ALA A 91 -8.14 -18.42 20.57
N LYS A 92 -8.50 -19.68 20.85
CA LYS A 92 -9.53 -20.00 21.83
C LYS A 92 -9.04 -19.91 23.28
N ARG A 93 -7.71 -19.79 23.50
CA ARG A 93 -7.07 -19.96 24.81
C ARG A 93 -6.19 -18.80 25.23
N VAL A 94 -5.67 -18.03 24.28
CA VAL A 94 -4.76 -16.90 24.54
C VAL A 94 -5.20 -15.66 23.78
N ASP A 95 -4.83 -14.50 24.31
CA ASP A 95 -4.96 -13.23 23.63
C ASP A 95 -3.67 -12.91 22.88
N LYS A 96 -3.81 -12.32 21.68
CA LYS A 96 -2.68 -11.75 20.92
C LYS A 96 -3.02 -10.36 20.40
N ALA A 97 -1.99 -9.61 20.10
CA ALA A 97 -2.07 -8.30 19.48
C ALA A 97 -1.26 -8.29 18.17
N PHE A 98 -1.83 -7.67 17.15
CA PHE A 98 -1.26 -7.57 15.81
C PHE A 98 -1.24 -6.10 15.39
N GLU A 99 -0.05 -5.59 15.13
CA GLU A 99 0.09 -4.28 14.52
C GLU A 99 -0.32 -4.36 13.04
N THR A 100 -1.02 -3.33 12.58
CA THR A 100 -1.46 -3.23 11.20
C THR A 100 -1.53 -1.78 10.76
N SER A 101 -1.36 -1.53 9.46
CA SER A 101 -1.39 -0.19 8.90
C SER A 101 -2.28 -0.13 7.68
N TYR A 102 -3.09 0.91 7.60
CA TYR A 102 -3.94 1.19 6.44
C TYR A 102 -3.68 2.59 5.93
N ASN A 103 -3.79 2.76 4.63
CA ASN A 103 -3.64 4.03 3.97
C ASN A 103 -4.98 4.50 3.42
N VAL A 104 -5.32 5.76 3.72
CA VAL A 104 -6.44 6.47 3.12
C VAL A 104 -5.92 7.81 2.58
N PRO A 105 -6.63 8.46 1.64
CA PRO A 105 -6.21 9.78 1.18
C PRO A 105 -6.22 10.79 2.33
N PHE A 106 -5.27 11.73 2.36
CA PHE A 106 -5.17 12.73 3.41
C PHE A 106 -6.31 13.75 3.30
N PRO A 107 -7.12 13.96 4.36
CA PRO A 107 -8.31 14.80 4.29
C PRO A 107 -7.97 16.29 4.33
N LYS A 108 -8.78 17.13 3.65
CA LYS A 108 -8.71 18.59 3.73
C LYS A 108 -9.42 19.18 4.93
N LYS A 109 -10.38 18.43 5.50
CA LYS A 109 -11.19 18.79 6.67
C LYS A 109 -11.28 17.61 7.61
N SER A 110 -11.81 17.85 8.81
CA SER A 110 -12.04 16.78 9.78
C SER A 110 -12.91 15.66 9.21
N ILE A 111 -12.52 14.44 9.48
CA ILE A 111 -13.17 13.20 9.06
C ILE A 111 -13.42 12.28 10.24
N ASP A 112 -14.40 11.40 10.11
CA ASP A 112 -14.56 10.26 11.00
C ASP A 112 -14.13 8.99 10.27
N VAL A 113 -13.25 8.25 10.90
CA VAL A 113 -12.72 6.97 10.41
C VAL A 113 -13.32 5.85 11.24
N THR A 114 -14.10 4.98 10.59
CA THR A 114 -14.62 3.76 11.20
C THR A 114 -13.83 2.57 10.67
N VAL A 115 -13.27 1.77 11.57
CA VAL A 115 -12.65 0.48 11.27
C VAL A 115 -13.56 -0.61 11.81
N THR A 116 -13.93 -1.55 10.94
CA THR A 116 -14.81 -2.66 11.25
C THR A 116 -14.11 -3.97 10.96
N LEU A 117 -14.12 -4.92 11.89
CA LEU A 117 -13.72 -6.31 11.68
C LEU A 117 -14.96 -7.19 11.58
N THR A 118 -14.90 -8.18 10.69
CA THR A 118 -15.99 -9.12 10.49
C THR A 118 -15.48 -10.56 10.51
N ASN A 119 -16.34 -11.49 10.88
CA ASN A 119 -16.06 -12.92 10.75
C ASN A 119 -16.35 -13.43 9.34
N ASN A 120 -16.19 -14.75 9.13
CA ASN A 120 -16.42 -15.41 7.83
C ASN A 120 -17.88 -15.34 7.35
N HIS A 121 -18.81 -15.00 8.24
CA HIS A 121 -20.24 -14.77 7.92
C HIS A 121 -20.56 -13.28 7.71
N GLN A 122 -19.53 -12.42 7.62
CA GLN A 122 -19.66 -10.95 7.51
C GLN A 122 -20.37 -10.30 8.71
N ALA A 123 -20.49 -10.99 9.83
CA ALA A 123 -20.97 -10.41 11.08
C ALA A 123 -19.86 -9.58 11.73
N VAL A 124 -20.21 -8.37 12.19
CA VAL A 124 -19.27 -7.47 12.86
C VAL A 124 -18.83 -8.10 14.19
N THR A 125 -17.51 -8.17 14.39
CA THR A 125 -16.88 -8.72 15.60
C THR A 125 -16.17 -7.65 16.42
N ALA A 126 -15.72 -6.56 15.78
CA ALA A 126 -15.24 -5.36 16.45
C ALA A 126 -15.44 -4.15 15.55
N GLU A 127 -15.66 -3.00 16.17
CA GLU A 127 -15.77 -1.72 15.47
C GLU A 127 -15.20 -0.61 16.34
N MET A 128 -14.50 0.32 15.70
CA MET A 128 -13.96 1.52 16.34
C MET A 128 -14.15 2.71 15.40
N THR A 129 -14.63 3.81 15.93
CA THR A 129 -14.67 5.09 15.20
C THR A 129 -13.86 6.14 15.94
N HIS A 130 -13.06 6.89 15.20
CA HIS A 130 -12.34 8.05 15.73
C HIS A 130 -12.35 9.21 14.73
N THR A 131 -12.25 10.42 15.26
CA THR A 131 -12.17 11.63 14.44
C THR A 131 -10.71 11.99 14.16
N VAL A 132 -10.43 12.42 12.95
CA VAL A 132 -9.12 12.93 12.53
C VAL A 132 -9.28 14.40 12.11
N ASP A 133 -8.61 15.30 12.81
CA ASP A 133 -8.41 16.67 12.35
C ASP A 133 -7.10 16.73 11.55
N PRO A 134 -7.11 17.13 10.26
CA PRO A 134 -5.88 17.22 9.47
C PRO A 134 -4.85 18.23 10.00
N LYS A 135 -5.25 19.09 10.93
CA LYS A 135 -4.38 20.08 11.59
C LYS A 135 -3.80 19.58 12.92
N ASP A 136 -4.16 18.37 13.34
CA ASP A 136 -3.64 17.80 14.59
C ASP A 136 -2.12 17.67 14.51
N ILE A 137 -1.44 18.30 15.48
CA ILE A 137 0.02 18.28 15.61
C ILE A 137 0.59 16.91 15.92
N LEU A 138 -0.24 15.99 16.38
CA LEU A 138 0.15 14.61 16.66
C LEU A 138 0.21 13.74 15.39
N ILE A 139 -0.31 14.23 14.26
CA ILE A 139 -0.13 13.56 12.96
C ILE A 139 1.33 13.72 12.53
N ARG A 140 2.13 12.69 12.73
CA ARG A 140 3.55 12.70 12.42
C ARG A 140 3.80 12.70 10.92
N LYS A 141 4.53 13.69 10.40
CA LYS A 141 5.00 13.67 9.02
C LYS A 141 6.12 12.66 8.86
N ILE A 142 5.95 11.74 7.92
CA ILE A 142 6.99 10.79 7.54
C ILE A 142 7.36 11.06 6.07
N GLY A 143 8.65 11.15 5.82
CA GLY A 143 9.18 11.32 4.48
C GLY A 143 9.54 9.98 3.83
N ASN A 144 10.18 10.06 2.68
CA ASN A 144 10.86 8.94 2.07
C ASN A 144 11.99 8.50 3.03
N ASN A 145 11.98 7.24 3.44
CA ASN A 145 13.00 6.67 4.32
C ASN A 145 14.33 6.35 3.59
N GLY A 146 14.45 6.77 2.32
CA GLY A 146 15.65 6.56 1.51
C GLY A 146 15.84 5.11 1.05
N ILE A 147 14.84 4.23 1.22
CA ILE A 147 14.93 2.88 0.66
C ILE A 147 14.95 2.98 -0.86
N PRO A 148 16.03 2.51 -1.53
CA PRO A 148 16.11 2.55 -2.97
C PRO A 148 15.06 1.64 -3.62
N PHE A 149 14.54 2.08 -4.75
CA PHE A 149 13.68 1.24 -5.58
C PHE A 149 14.08 1.38 -7.04
N TYR A 150 13.70 0.39 -7.83
CA TYR A 150 14.02 0.30 -9.24
C TYR A 150 12.75 -0.08 -10.01
N TYR A 151 12.46 0.63 -11.11
CA TYR A 151 11.35 0.27 -11.98
C TYR A 151 11.71 -0.97 -12.81
N VAL A 152 10.93 -2.02 -12.65
CA VAL A 152 11.07 -3.27 -13.40
C VAL A 152 10.21 -3.25 -14.66
N TRP A 153 9.03 -2.63 -14.58
CA TRP A 153 8.08 -2.53 -15.68
C TRP A 153 7.21 -1.29 -15.56
N LYS A 154 6.95 -0.66 -16.73
CA LYS A 154 5.91 0.37 -16.91
C LYS A 154 5.15 0.13 -18.23
N PRO A 155 3.95 0.73 -18.41
CA PRO A 155 3.18 0.62 -19.65
C PRO A 155 3.97 0.96 -20.91
N SER A 156 3.63 0.33 -22.04
CA SER A 156 4.42 0.34 -23.28
C SER A 156 4.58 1.70 -23.98
N ASN A 157 3.81 2.72 -23.60
CA ASN A 157 4.03 4.09 -24.07
C ASN A 157 5.40 4.64 -23.64
N ALA A 158 6.01 4.03 -22.63
CA ALA A 158 7.32 4.33 -22.10
C ALA A 158 8.47 3.55 -22.75
N GLN A 159 8.17 2.43 -23.39
CA GLN A 159 9.21 1.52 -23.89
C GLN A 159 9.87 1.98 -25.20
N LYS A 160 9.39 3.06 -25.82
CA LYS A 160 10.01 3.59 -27.05
C LYS A 160 11.41 4.19 -26.82
N ASP A 161 11.73 4.54 -25.58
CA ASP A 161 12.99 5.18 -25.20
C ASP A 161 13.76 4.41 -24.12
N THR A 162 13.51 3.10 -23.95
CA THR A 162 14.23 2.31 -22.93
C THR A 162 15.72 2.28 -23.26
N PRO A 163 16.59 2.91 -22.47
CA PRO A 163 18.00 2.63 -22.56
C PRO A 163 18.19 1.14 -22.31
N SER A 164 19.00 0.52 -23.14
CA SER A 164 19.39 -0.87 -23.00
C SER A 164 19.69 -1.20 -21.53
N ARG A 165 19.06 -2.30 -21.06
CA ARG A 165 19.36 -3.02 -19.82
C ARG A 165 20.74 -2.65 -19.28
N PRO A 166 20.89 -2.29 -17.99
CA PRO A 166 22.21 -2.21 -17.39
C PRO A 166 22.94 -3.50 -17.72
N SER A 167 24.01 -3.42 -18.53
CA SER A 167 24.80 -4.60 -18.82
C SER A 167 25.38 -5.10 -17.51
N ALA A 168 25.60 -6.41 -17.39
CA ALA A 168 26.26 -7.00 -16.22
C ALA A 168 27.62 -6.33 -15.88
N ALA A 169 28.14 -5.50 -16.77
CA ALA A 169 29.33 -4.66 -16.57
C ALA A 169 29.07 -3.46 -15.61
N ASN A 170 27.82 -3.11 -15.31
CA ASN A 170 27.43 -2.04 -14.37
C ASN A 170 26.89 -2.60 -13.04
N GLU A 171 27.07 -3.87 -12.73
CA GLU A 171 26.91 -4.37 -11.38
C GLU A 171 27.79 -3.56 -10.45
N PRO A 172 27.30 -3.06 -9.31
CA PRO A 172 28.12 -2.38 -8.34
C PRO A 172 29.18 -3.38 -7.85
N ARG A 173 30.40 -3.24 -8.38
CA ARG A 173 31.56 -3.89 -7.80
C ARG A 173 31.66 -3.45 -6.35
N SER A 174 31.74 -4.41 -5.44
CA SER A 174 31.91 -4.24 -4.00
C SER A 174 32.92 -3.10 -3.71
N GLY A 175 32.42 -1.96 -3.26
CA GLY A 175 33.25 -0.83 -2.92
C GLY A 175 32.41 0.42 -2.72
N LYS A 176 32.09 0.71 -1.44
CA LYS A 176 31.46 1.92 -0.93
C LYS A 176 30.19 2.35 -1.67
N GLY A 177 29.04 2.10 -1.04
CA GLY A 177 27.72 2.38 -1.55
C GLY A 177 27.61 3.76 -2.22
N ARG A 178 27.31 3.79 -3.50
CA ARG A 178 26.67 4.95 -4.09
C ARG A 178 25.22 4.90 -3.65
N ASN A 179 24.83 5.88 -2.86
CA ASN A 179 23.43 6.16 -2.61
C ASN A 179 22.81 6.53 -3.96
N TYR A 180 22.16 5.57 -4.62
CA TYR A 180 21.27 5.88 -5.71
C TYR A 180 20.02 6.53 -5.09
N THR A 181 19.95 7.85 -5.11
CA THR A 181 18.71 8.52 -4.84
C THR A 181 17.76 8.20 -5.98
N ALA A 182 16.56 7.74 -5.67
CA ALA A 182 15.51 7.36 -6.63
C ALA A 182 15.17 8.48 -7.65
N SER A 183 15.70 9.69 -7.45
CA SER A 183 15.52 10.85 -8.32
C SER A 183 16.53 10.97 -9.47
N GLU A 184 17.64 10.25 -9.44
CA GLU A 184 18.71 10.47 -10.42
C GLU A 184 18.61 9.64 -11.69
N TYR A 185 17.87 8.54 -11.69
CA TYR A 185 17.65 7.73 -12.87
C TYR A 185 16.29 7.04 -12.85
N ASP A 186 15.26 7.74 -13.31
CA ASP A 186 13.99 7.14 -13.69
C ASP A 186 13.96 7.02 -15.23
N PRO A 187 14.28 5.83 -15.80
CA PRO A 187 14.24 5.61 -17.26
C PRO A 187 12.82 5.76 -17.81
N PHE A 188 11.83 5.95 -16.95
CA PHE A 188 10.42 6.07 -17.25
C PHE A 188 9.86 7.44 -16.85
N SER A 189 10.73 8.44 -16.64
CA SER A 189 10.25 9.79 -16.32
C SER A 189 9.31 10.30 -17.40
N GLY A 190 8.19 10.90 -16.99
CA GLY A 190 7.16 11.40 -17.91
C GLY A 190 6.11 10.36 -18.34
N VAL A 191 6.21 9.10 -17.90
CA VAL A 191 5.15 8.12 -18.14
C VAL A 191 4.02 8.32 -17.15
N ASP A 192 2.82 8.50 -17.67
CA ASP A 192 1.61 8.51 -16.86
C ASP A 192 1.27 7.09 -16.41
N ILE A 193 1.46 6.82 -15.12
CA ILE A 193 1.09 5.56 -14.46
C ILE A 193 -0.24 5.68 -13.71
N THR A 194 -0.93 6.82 -13.82
CA THR A 194 -2.23 7.04 -13.19
C THR A 194 -3.24 5.99 -13.67
N GLY A 195 -3.82 5.27 -12.74
CA GLY A 195 -4.77 4.18 -13.06
C GLY A 195 -4.12 2.85 -13.43
N CYS A 196 -2.79 2.72 -13.29
CA CYS A 196 -2.12 1.41 -13.32
C CYS A 196 -2.32 0.65 -12.02
N ILE A 197 -2.13 -0.65 -12.09
CA ILE A 197 -2.01 -1.52 -10.91
C ILE A 197 -0.54 -1.48 -10.48
N ASP A 198 -0.30 -0.98 -9.27
CA ASP A 198 1.04 -0.94 -8.71
C ASP A 198 1.39 -2.30 -8.08
N LEU A 199 2.51 -2.87 -8.51
CA LEU A 199 3.08 -4.10 -7.96
C LEU A 199 4.46 -3.79 -7.39
N ALA A 200 4.66 -4.05 -6.10
CA ALA A 200 5.97 -3.94 -5.44
C ALA A 200 6.55 -5.32 -5.17
N ILE A 201 7.81 -5.53 -5.58
CA ILE A 201 8.61 -6.70 -5.22
C ILE A 201 9.60 -6.25 -4.15
N VAL A 202 9.57 -6.89 -2.99
CA VAL A 202 10.41 -6.53 -1.84
C VAL A 202 11.56 -7.51 -1.69
N ALA A 203 12.75 -7.02 -1.36
CA ALA A 203 13.98 -7.81 -1.24
C ALA A 203 14.06 -8.60 0.07
N GLU A 204 13.03 -9.40 0.37
CA GLU A 204 13.06 -10.29 1.53
C GLU A 204 13.98 -11.49 1.27
N GLY A 205 14.84 -11.82 2.25
CA GLY A 205 15.81 -12.91 2.15
C GLY A 205 17.07 -12.58 1.33
N TYR A 206 17.20 -11.36 0.80
CA TYR A 206 18.40 -10.87 0.14
C TYR A 206 19.16 -9.90 1.04
N THR A 207 20.43 -10.13 1.25
CA THR A 207 21.30 -9.19 1.97
C THR A 207 21.67 -7.99 1.09
N GLU A 208 22.22 -6.94 1.67
CA GLU A 208 22.69 -5.75 0.93
C GLU A 208 23.66 -6.12 -0.19
N ALA A 209 24.56 -7.07 0.05
CA ALA A 209 25.52 -7.56 -0.96
C ALA A 209 24.83 -8.29 -2.14
N GLN A 210 23.60 -8.75 -1.96
CA GLN A 210 22.84 -9.50 -2.95
C GLN A 210 21.83 -8.65 -3.73
N MET A 211 21.84 -7.32 -3.57
CA MET A 211 20.85 -6.46 -4.24
C MET A 211 20.94 -6.55 -5.77
N GLY A 212 22.12 -6.72 -6.35
CA GLY A 212 22.24 -6.99 -7.80
C GLY A 212 21.50 -8.25 -8.24
N LYS A 213 21.64 -9.33 -7.47
CA LYS A 213 20.90 -10.58 -7.71
C LYS A 213 19.38 -10.37 -7.55
N PHE A 214 18.94 -9.65 -6.52
CA PHE A 214 17.55 -9.33 -6.28
C PHE A 214 16.92 -8.63 -7.49
N TYR A 215 17.56 -7.59 -8.04
CA TYR A 215 17.03 -6.88 -9.21
C TYR A 215 16.92 -7.78 -10.43
N HIS A 216 17.93 -8.63 -10.67
CA HIS A 216 17.90 -9.59 -11.77
C HIS A 216 16.75 -10.61 -11.59
N ASP A 217 16.58 -11.14 -10.39
CA ASP A 217 15.51 -12.11 -10.09
C ASP A 217 14.13 -11.45 -10.16
N SER A 218 14.00 -10.18 -9.75
CA SER A 218 12.77 -9.40 -9.91
C SER A 218 12.40 -9.22 -11.38
N GLN A 219 13.37 -8.91 -12.25
CA GLN A 219 13.12 -8.80 -13.69
C GLN A 219 12.64 -10.14 -14.26
N ARG A 220 13.31 -11.24 -13.94
CA ARG A 220 12.91 -12.58 -14.39
C ARG A 220 11.50 -12.96 -13.92
N ALA A 221 11.14 -12.61 -12.68
CA ALA A 221 9.81 -12.88 -12.13
C ALA A 221 8.74 -12.11 -12.90
N VAL A 222 8.99 -10.83 -13.22
CA VAL A 222 8.06 -10.00 -13.99
C VAL A 222 7.94 -10.47 -15.43
N ASP A 223 9.05 -10.84 -16.07
CA ASP A 223 9.04 -11.40 -17.42
C ASP A 223 8.18 -12.69 -17.45
N ALA A 224 8.38 -13.60 -16.50
CA ALA A 224 7.60 -14.83 -16.37
C ALA A 224 6.11 -14.58 -16.07
N LEU A 225 5.79 -13.56 -15.26
CA LEU A 225 4.41 -13.16 -14.98
C LEU A 225 3.70 -12.71 -16.26
N PHE A 226 4.37 -11.86 -17.05
CA PHE A 226 3.79 -11.29 -18.27
C PHE A 226 3.84 -12.22 -19.50
N GLU A 227 4.36 -13.44 -19.36
CA GLU A 227 4.19 -14.51 -20.33
C GLU A 227 2.86 -15.27 -20.17
N ARG A 228 2.15 -15.11 -19.04
CA ARG A 228 0.95 -15.86 -18.70
C ARG A 228 -0.31 -15.00 -18.72
N GLU A 229 -1.40 -15.57 -19.23
CA GLU A 229 -2.72 -14.92 -19.14
C GLU A 229 -3.26 -15.00 -17.69
N PRO A 230 -4.00 -13.97 -17.25
CA PRO A 230 -4.41 -12.75 -17.97
C PRO A 230 -3.37 -11.62 -17.97
N PHE A 231 -2.24 -11.80 -17.28
CA PHE A 231 -1.22 -10.75 -17.10
C PHE A 231 -0.58 -10.33 -18.42
N LYS A 232 -0.39 -11.26 -19.34
CA LYS A 232 0.13 -11.00 -20.68
C LYS A 232 -0.71 -9.97 -21.44
N SER A 233 -2.01 -10.18 -21.47
CA SER A 233 -2.95 -9.25 -22.14
C SER A 233 -3.10 -7.93 -21.39
N LEU A 234 -2.86 -7.92 -20.08
CA LEU A 234 -3.06 -6.78 -19.20
C LEU A 234 -1.74 -6.07 -18.81
N LYS A 235 -0.59 -6.49 -19.37
CA LYS A 235 0.73 -5.97 -18.94
C LYS A 235 0.85 -4.44 -18.94
N ASN A 236 0.14 -3.77 -19.89
CA ASN A 236 0.12 -2.31 -19.98
C ASN A 236 -0.75 -1.63 -18.90
N ARG A 237 -1.39 -2.40 -18.02
CA ARG A 237 -2.13 -1.91 -16.86
C ARG A 237 -1.30 -1.97 -15.58
N PHE A 238 -0.05 -2.42 -15.65
CA PHE A 238 0.81 -2.58 -14.49
C PHE A 238 1.95 -1.55 -14.49
N ASN A 239 2.27 -1.09 -13.30
CA ASN A 239 3.51 -0.45 -12.92
C ASN A 239 4.20 -1.36 -11.88
N VAL A 240 5.44 -1.79 -12.15
CA VAL A 240 6.14 -2.73 -11.27
C VAL A 240 7.45 -2.13 -10.77
N VAL A 241 7.62 -2.13 -9.46
CA VAL A 241 8.85 -1.65 -8.80
C VAL A 241 9.48 -2.76 -7.97
N ALA A 242 10.80 -2.84 -7.96
CA ALA A 242 11.59 -3.63 -7.03
C ALA A 242 12.13 -2.73 -5.92
N VAL A 243 11.80 -3.03 -4.67
CA VAL A 243 12.15 -2.24 -3.49
C VAL A 243 13.33 -2.89 -2.77
N ALA A 244 14.47 -2.20 -2.75
CA ALA A 244 15.70 -2.68 -2.14
C ALA A 244 15.69 -2.51 -0.61
N ALA A 245 14.90 -3.31 0.07
CA ALA A 245 14.86 -3.40 1.53
C ALA A 245 15.59 -4.68 1.97
N PRO A 246 16.94 -4.64 2.13
CA PRO A 246 17.72 -5.84 2.39
C PRO A 246 17.39 -6.44 3.76
N SER A 247 17.40 -7.76 3.81
CA SER A 247 17.35 -8.53 5.06
C SER A 247 18.73 -8.54 5.72
N ARG A 248 18.77 -8.71 7.03
CA ARG A 248 20.05 -8.85 7.76
C ARG A 248 20.76 -10.15 7.41
N GLU A 249 19.99 -11.19 7.12
CA GLU A 249 20.46 -12.53 6.79
C GLU A 249 19.87 -12.96 5.45
N ALA A 250 20.62 -13.82 4.73
CA ALA A 250 20.09 -14.45 3.52
C ALA A 250 19.06 -15.52 3.91
N GLY A 251 17.96 -15.59 3.15
CA GLY A 251 16.94 -16.63 3.26
C GLY A 251 17.34 -17.90 2.50
#